data_f95a2d9603c8ae0c0cf72f02054e9518
#
_entry.id   f95a2d9603c8ae0c0cf72f02054e9518
#
_cell.length_a   1.000
_cell.length_b   1.000
_cell.length_c   1.000
_cell.angle_alpha   90.00
_cell.angle_beta   90.00
_cell.angle_gamma   90.00
#
_symmetry.space_group_name_H-M   'P 1'
#
loop_
_entity.id
_entity.type
_entity.pdbx_description
1 polymer ?
#
loop_
_entity_poly.entity_id
_entity_poly.type
_entity_poly.pdbx_seq_one_letter_code
_entity_poly.pdbx_strand_id
1 'polypeptide(L)'
;MYSKVRFLSLLIPVFIGLCGCSPVEQSARLLNTPAPIAPDFAEVTVPRNLAPLRFALPDTCRLAEVQAVFQAGDVTRVVRAERGGVCIDPAGWQQLCAASDTVSVRVQGKNGGEWVEFDVFHVYVSSDSIDPVLVYRLIEPGHEIWNEMGIYQRNLETYDETPVLENRQTQGGCMNCHSFSQYQPDRMLLHLRKELGGTYVLRDGQVERLNTKTPETISMLVYPFWHPAGRFVAFSTNLTKQAYHSTDRNRVEVFDLASDVVIYDVEKHLVFSCPQLKSGTSFETFPAFSPDGGTLFFCSADSVPMPDGYQDVHYSLCSIPFCPDSALTGNYAAAFGSRVDTLYNARAAGGSISFPRVSPDGRFLLYTHSAYGNFSIWHKDADLRMLCLETAQPADVSALNSPDVESYHSWSSNGRWVVFSTRRDDGLYTRLYLAHIDADGHCSKPAPLPQADAFHDLRLMKSYNIPEFVQGSVSAGPSIEGAAHTQTGIDLKFAGGVEP
;
A
#
# COMPACT_ATOMS: atom_id res chain seq x y z
N MET A 1 -0.45 29.64 -79.68
CA MET A 1 -0.02 30.80 -78.93
C MET A 1 -0.97 30.93 -77.68
N TYR A 2 -0.72 30.29 -76.61
CA TYR A 2 -1.53 30.38 -75.40
C TYR A 2 -0.65 30.84 -74.24
N SER A 3 -0.95 32.01 -73.69
CA SER A 3 -0.29 32.68 -72.58
C SER A 3 -0.70 32.03 -71.29
N LYS A 4 0.28 31.55 -70.48
CA LYS A 4 0.07 31.06 -69.06
C LYS A 4 0.16 32.23 -68.12
N VAL A 5 -0.96 32.60 -67.53
CA VAL A 5 -1.01 33.50 -66.36
C VAL A 5 -0.71 32.67 -65.12
N ARG A 6 0.38 33.01 -64.39
CA ARG A 6 0.72 32.46 -63.05
C ARG A 6 0.06 33.36 -62.05
N PHE A 7 -0.89 32.78 -61.24
CA PHE A 7 -1.39 33.36 -60.03
C PHE A 7 -0.39 33.05 -58.88
N LEU A 8 0.18 34.09 -58.32
CA LEU A 8 1.02 34.02 -57.14
C LEU A 8 0.12 34.22 -55.93
N SER A 9 -0.24 33.12 -55.22
CA SER A 9 -1.00 33.17 -53.96
C SER A 9 -0.06 33.53 -52.81
N LEU A 10 -0.18 34.72 -52.29
CA LEU A 10 0.51 35.15 -51.07
C LEU A 10 -0.24 34.58 -49.88
N LEU A 11 0.30 33.52 -49.26
CA LEU A 11 -0.13 33.02 -47.94
C LEU A 11 0.46 33.92 -46.86
N ILE A 12 -0.35 34.75 -46.26
CA ILE A 12 0.00 35.51 -45.04
C ILE A 12 -0.27 34.55 -43.84
N PRO A 13 0.74 34.16 -43.05
CA PRO A 13 0.48 33.41 -41.83
C PRO A 13 -0.14 34.36 -40.80
N VAL A 14 -1.41 34.13 -40.49
CA VAL A 14 -2.04 34.76 -39.31
C VAL A 14 -1.48 34.08 -38.07
N PHE A 15 -0.52 34.70 -37.43
CA PHE A 15 -0.12 34.38 -36.10
C PHE A 15 -1.24 34.85 -35.13
N ILE A 16 -2.15 33.96 -34.80
CA ILE A 16 -3.03 34.14 -33.62
C ILE A 16 -2.18 33.92 -32.41
N GLY A 17 -1.57 34.97 -31.88
CA GLY A 17 -0.96 34.99 -30.59
C GLY A 17 -2.06 34.78 -29.54
N LEU A 18 -2.17 33.57 -29.04
CA LEU A 18 -2.87 33.31 -27.78
C LEU A 18 -2.06 33.98 -26.66
N CYS A 19 -2.30 35.29 -26.42
CA CYS A 19 -1.94 35.92 -25.18
C CYS A 19 -2.79 35.29 -24.05
N GLY A 20 -2.42 34.11 -23.60
CA GLY A 20 -2.83 33.61 -22.29
C GLY A 20 -2.20 34.52 -21.24
N CYS A 21 -2.98 35.46 -20.67
CA CYS A 21 -2.52 36.18 -19.46
C CYS A 21 -2.22 35.15 -18.39
N SER A 22 -0.94 34.97 -18.06
CA SER A 22 -0.52 34.18 -16.90
C SER A 22 -1.22 34.73 -15.67
N PRO A 23 -1.81 33.91 -14.81
CA PRO A 23 -2.44 34.36 -13.58
C PRO A 23 -1.40 35.15 -12.73
N VAL A 24 -1.83 36.26 -12.14
CA VAL A 24 -1.00 37.13 -11.34
C VAL A 24 -1.48 37.05 -9.90
N GLU A 25 -0.55 37.03 -8.96
CA GLU A 25 -0.86 37.11 -7.54
C GLU A 25 -1.67 38.39 -7.24
N GLN A 26 -2.71 38.26 -6.40
CA GLN A 26 -3.60 39.34 -6.02
C GLN A 26 -3.18 39.94 -4.68
N SER A 27 -3.32 41.26 -4.53
CA SER A 27 -3.30 41.88 -3.20
C SER A 27 -4.54 41.46 -2.43
N ALA A 28 -4.34 40.81 -1.28
CA ALA A 28 -5.43 40.17 -0.53
C ALA A 28 -5.37 40.57 0.96
N ARG A 29 -6.53 40.60 1.60
CA ARG A 29 -6.65 40.77 3.04
C ARG A 29 -6.44 39.42 3.76
N LEU A 30 -5.53 39.40 4.73
CA LEU A 30 -5.25 38.20 5.52
C LEU A 30 -6.45 37.81 6.40
N LEU A 31 -6.78 36.51 6.41
CA LEU A 31 -7.84 35.94 7.25
C LEU A 31 -7.33 35.47 8.61
N ASN A 32 -6.02 35.18 8.74
CA ASN A 32 -5.39 34.54 9.90
C ASN A 32 -6.11 33.24 10.31
N THR A 33 -6.41 32.42 9.32
CA THR A 33 -7.01 31.10 9.48
C THR A 33 -6.37 30.14 8.48
N PRO A 34 -6.16 28.85 8.86
CA PRO A 34 -5.65 27.85 7.93
C PRO A 34 -6.58 27.68 6.71
N ALA A 35 -5.97 27.40 5.55
CA ALA A 35 -6.71 27.09 4.34
C ALA A 35 -7.40 25.71 4.50
N PRO A 36 -8.72 25.60 4.38
CA PRO A 36 -9.45 24.33 4.52
C PRO A 36 -9.36 23.52 3.21
N ILE A 37 -8.15 23.13 2.85
CA ILE A 37 -7.89 22.37 1.63
C ILE A 37 -8.28 20.89 1.80
N ALA A 38 -8.77 20.28 0.72
CA ALA A 38 -9.08 18.86 0.64
C ALA A 38 -8.61 18.30 -0.72
N PRO A 39 -7.79 17.23 -0.74
CA PRO A 39 -7.13 16.57 0.40
C PRO A 39 -6.18 17.49 1.19
N ASP A 40 -5.91 17.15 2.47
CA ASP A 40 -5.04 17.95 3.34
C ASP A 40 -3.55 17.66 3.04
N PHE A 41 -2.94 18.55 2.27
CA PHE A 41 -1.51 18.55 1.96
C PHE A 41 -0.70 19.59 2.75
N ALA A 42 -1.28 20.20 3.77
CA ALA A 42 -0.54 21.15 4.61
C ALA A 42 0.47 20.42 5.50
N GLU A 43 1.70 20.95 5.56
CA GLU A 43 2.79 20.44 6.41
C GLU A 43 3.16 18.96 6.18
N VAL A 44 2.97 18.44 4.95
CA VAL A 44 3.36 17.08 4.56
C VAL A 44 4.75 17.06 3.92
N THR A 45 5.41 15.90 3.98
CA THR A 45 6.65 15.65 3.23
C THR A 45 6.34 14.77 2.02
N VAL A 46 6.87 15.15 0.85
CA VAL A 46 6.70 14.43 -0.42
C VAL A 46 8.04 14.15 -1.10
N PRO A 47 8.17 13.08 -1.89
CA PRO A 47 9.35 12.84 -2.69
C PRO A 47 9.38 13.76 -3.92
N ARG A 48 10.58 14.08 -4.42
CA ARG A 48 10.74 14.95 -5.61
C ARG A 48 10.10 14.39 -6.87
N ASN A 49 10.01 13.09 -6.98
CA ASN A 49 9.44 12.42 -8.16
C ASN A 49 7.95 12.08 -8.02
N LEU A 50 7.25 12.63 -7.04
CA LEU A 50 5.80 12.44 -6.91
C LEU A 50 5.05 13.35 -7.89
N ALA A 51 3.93 12.85 -8.41
CA ALA A 51 2.98 13.63 -9.19
C ALA A 51 2.51 14.88 -8.41
N PRO A 52 2.15 15.98 -9.09
CA PRO A 52 1.74 17.23 -8.46
C PRO A 52 0.61 17.05 -7.43
N LEU A 53 0.64 17.86 -6.38
CA LEU A 53 -0.44 17.89 -5.40
C LEU A 53 -1.65 18.65 -5.98
N ARG A 54 -2.83 18.09 -5.87
CA ARG A 54 -4.08 18.69 -6.31
C ARG A 54 -5.06 18.74 -5.17
N PHE A 55 -5.59 19.91 -4.89
CA PHE A 55 -6.52 20.13 -3.78
C PHE A 55 -7.65 21.09 -4.18
N ALA A 56 -8.70 21.12 -3.41
CA ALA A 56 -9.82 22.02 -3.57
C ALA A 56 -10.15 22.67 -2.22
N LEU A 57 -10.87 23.79 -2.26
CA LEU A 57 -11.56 24.33 -1.11
C LEU A 57 -13.02 23.84 -1.11
N PRO A 58 -13.62 23.54 0.06
CA PRO A 58 -15.00 23.15 0.13
C PRO A 58 -15.92 24.31 -0.25
N ASP A 59 -17.06 23.99 -0.86
CA ASP A 59 -18.08 24.98 -1.29
C ASP A 59 -18.58 25.85 -0.13
N THR A 60 -18.46 25.39 1.11
CA THR A 60 -18.81 26.15 2.32
C THR A 60 -18.00 27.45 2.49
N CYS A 61 -16.85 27.56 1.85
CA CYS A 61 -16.04 28.79 1.82
C CYS A 61 -16.70 29.92 1.03
N ARG A 62 -17.65 29.62 0.12
CA ARG A 62 -18.41 30.58 -0.71
C ARG A 62 -17.53 31.59 -1.45
N LEU A 63 -16.40 31.14 -1.99
CA LEU A 63 -15.48 31.96 -2.76
C LEU A 63 -15.85 31.93 -4.25
N ALA A 64 -15.94 33.09 -4.90
CA ALA A 64 -16.30 33.19 -6.30
C ALA A 64 -15.15 32.77 -7.24
N GLU A 65 -13.93 33.07 -6.83
CA GLU A 65 -12.69 32.69 -7.53
C GLU A 65 -11.69 32.19 -6.47
N VAL A 66 -10.89 31.20 -6.83
CA VAL A 66 -9.81 30.66 -5.98
C VAL A 66 -8.54 30.58 -6.80
N GLN A 67 -7.41 30.94 -6.20
CA GLN A 67 -6.07 30.69 -6.73
C GLN A 67 -5.12 30.29 -5.62
N ALA A 68 -4.03 29.61 -6.00
CA ALA A 68 -2.93 29.30 -5.11
C ALA A 68 -1.61 29.86 -5.68
N VAL A 69 -0.79 30.38 -4.80
CA VAL A 69 0.55 30.86 -5.09
C VAL A 69 1.55 29.89 -4.47
N PHE A 70 2.25 29.14 -5.30
CA PHE A 70 3.31 28.22 -4.89
C PHE A 70 4.65 28.93 -5.03
N GLN A 71 5.48 28.87 -4.01
CA GLN A 71 6.81 29.50 -4.01
C GLN A 71 7.86 28.55 -3.42
N ALA A 72 8.96 28.37 -4.16
CA ALA A 72 10.12 27.60 -3.72
C ALA A 72 11.40 28.34 -4.19
N GLY A 73 12.20 28.84 -3.25
CA GLY A 73 13.33 29.73 -3.58
C GLY A 73 12.85 30.93 -4.42
N ASP A 74 13.47 31.12 -5.58
CA ASP A 74 13.11 32.21 -6.52
C ASP A 74 12.00 31.82 -7.52
N VAL A 75 11.52 30.57 -7.47
CA VAL A 75 10.48 30.08 -8.37
C VAL A 75 9.11 30.34 -7.77
N THR A 76 8.26 31.05 -8.51
CA THR A 76 6.86 31.29 -8.14
C THR A 76 5.92 30.79 -9.25
N ARG A 77 4.82 30.15 -8.86
CA ARG A 77 3.74 29.71 -9.75
C ARG A 77 2.40 30.12 -9.17
N VAL A 78 1.61 30.83 -9.96
CA VAL A 78 0.22 31.18 -9.61
C VAL A 78 -0.72 30.28 -10.39
N VAL A 79 -1.59 29.54 -9.71
CA VAL A 79 -2.50 28.59 -10.29
C VAL A 79 -3.94 28.97 -9.92
N ARG A 80 -4.78 29.24 -10.89
CA ARG A 80 -6.22 29.44 -10.67
C ARG A 80 -6.92 28.08 -10.57
N ALA A 81 -7.86 27.99 -9.66
CA ALA A 81 -8.71 26.83 -9.55
C ALA A 81 -9.61 26.69 -10.78
N GLU A 82 -9.65 25.48 -11.34
CA GLU A 82 -10.56 25.10 -12.41
C GLU A 82 -11.54 24.05 -11.86
N ARG A 83 -12.84 24.26 -12.09
CA ARG A 83 -13.92 23.36 -11.60
C ARG A 83 -13.79 23.07 -10.09
N GLY A 84 -13.34 24.07 -9.32
CA GLY A 84 -13.14 23.98 -7.86
C GLY A 84 -11.80 23.45 -7.39
N GLY A 85 -10.97 22.88 -8.26
CA GLY A 85 -9.66 22.31 -7.91
C GLY A 85 -8.47 23.19 -8.32
N VAL A 86 -7.48 23.30 -7.45
CA VAL A 86 -6.15 23.85 -7.75
C VAL A 86 -5.29 22.72 -8.31
N CYS A 87 -4.87 22.85 -9.59
CA CYS A 87 -4.15 21.83 -10.32
C CYS A 87 -2.88 22.44 -10.94
N ILE A 88 -1.75 22.33 -10.24
CA ILE A 88 -0.46 22.73 -10.80
C ILE A 88 -0.04 21.73 -11.88
N ASP A 89 0.54 22.22 -12.99
CA ASP A 89 1.04 21.36 -14.04
C ASP A 89 2.33 20.62 -13.64
N PRO A 90 2.61 19.43 -14.23
CA PRO A 90 3.77 18.63 -13.85
C PRO A 90 5.11 19.34 -13.98
N ALA A 91 5.30 20.16 -15.04
CA ALA A 91 6.57 20.89 -15.24
C ALA A 91 6.76 21.98 -14.20
N GLY A 92 5.69 22.72 -13.86
CA GLY A 92 5.69 23.73 -12.80
C GLY A 92 5.98 23.12 -11.43
N TRP A 93 5.38 21.97 -11.13
CA TRP A 93 5.63 21.22 -9.89
C TRP A 93 7.09 20.76 -9.78
N GLN A 94 7.63 20.13 -10.83
CA GLN A 94 9.03 19.69 -10.87
C GLN A 94 10.01 20.85 -10.68
N GLN A 95 9.73 22.04 -11.26
CA GLN A 95 10.57 23.22 -11.08
C GLN A 95 10.56 23.71 -9.62
N LEU A 96 9.41 23.69 -8.94
CA LEU A 96 9.32 24.03 -7.53
C LEU A 96 10.11 23.04 -6.66
N CYS A 97 9.90 21.73 -6.86
CA CYS A 97 10.60 20.67 -6.12
C CYS A 97 12.11 20.66 -6.35
N ALA A 98 12.57 21.13 -7.51
CA ALA A 98 13.99 21.28 -7.82
C ALA A 98 14.62 22.54 -7.20
N ALA A 99 13.82 23.59 -6.97
CA ALA A 99 14.31 24.89 -6.50
C ALA A 99 14.55 24.97 -4.98
N SER A 100 13.80 24.19 -4.18
CA SER A 100 13.92 24.20 -2.73
C SER A 100 13.35 22.93 -2.10
N ASP A 101 13.82 22.59 -0.90
CA ASP A 101 13.27 21.50 -0.08
C ASP A 101 11.97 21.93 0.64
N THR A 102 11.49 23.14 0.42
CA THR A 102 10.24 23.66 0.97
C THR A 102 9.49 24.45 -0.09
N VAL A 103 8.24 24.08 -0.33
CA VAL A 103 7.30 24.82 -1.16
C VAL A 103 6.28 25.49 -0.24
N SER A 104 6.29 26.82 -0.19
CA SER A 104 5.27 27.61 0.52
C SER A 104 4.05 27.78 -0.38
N VAL A 105 2.87 27.59 0.18
CA VAL A 105 1.59 27.69 -0.55
C VAL A 105 0.67 28.71 0.13
N ARG A 106 0.30 29.74 -0.61
CA ARG A 106 -0.68 30.74 -0.20
C ARG A 106 -1.97 30.55 -1.00
N VAL A 107 -3.07 30.36 -0.33
CA VAL A 107 -4.37 30.16 -0.97
C VAL A 107 -5.17 31.46 -0.85
N GLN A 108 -5.58 31.99 -1.99
CA GLN A 108 -6.35 33.21 -2.10
C GLN A 108 -7.75 32.94 -2.68
N GLY A 109 -8.74 33.63 -2.20
CA GLY A 109 -10.09 33.52 -2.70
C GLY A 109 -10.81 34.85 -2.78
N LYS A 110 -11.78 34.99 -3.69
CA LYS A 110 -12.56 36.22 -3.86
C LYS A 110 -13.89 36.11 -3.13
N ASN A 111 -14.06 36.94 -2.11
CA ASN A 111 -15.26 37.02 -1.30
C ASN A 111 -15.91 38.40 -1.44
N GLY A 112 -17.13 38.47 -1.98
CA GLY A 112 -17.85 39.74 -2.14
C GLY A 112 -17.12 40.79 -3.01
N GLY A 113 -16.19 40.34 -3.89
CA GLY A 113 -15.41 41.24 -4.76
C GLY A 113 -14.01 41.57 -4.23
N GLU A 114 -13.74 41.35 -2.94
CA GLU A 114 -12.43 41.50 -2.30
C GLU A 114 -11.64 40.19 -2.31
N TRP A 115 -10.33 40.26 -2.55
CA TRP A 115 -9.44 39.11 -2.38
C TRP A 115 -9.07 38.94 -0.92
N VAL A 116 -9.18 37.71 -0.43
CA VAL A 116 -8.79 37.27 0.91
C VAL A 116 -7.74 36.15 0.80
N GLU A 117 -6.84 36.07 1.77
CA GLU A 117 -5.76 35.09 1.80
C GLU A 117 -5.80 34.34 3.13
N PHE A 118 -5.72 33.02 3.05
CA PHE A 118 -5.56 32.11 4.19
C PHE A 118 -4.11 32.12 4.69
N ASP A 119 -3.87 31.54 5.87
CA ASP A 119 -2.53 31.32 6.37
C ASP A 119 -1.72 30.48 5.39
N VAL A 120 -0.44 30.82 5.25
CA VAL A 120 0.51 30.04 4.46
C VAL A 120 0.71 28.66 5.08
N PHE A 121 0.77 27.65 4.24
CA PHE A 121 1.23 26.32 4.64
C PHE A 121 2.41 25.87 3.80
N HIS A 122 3.09 24.82 4.26
CA HIS A 122 4.28 24.32 3.61
C HIS A 122 4.11 22.88 3.15
N VAL A 123 4.79 22.56 2.05
CA VAL A 123 5.03 21.18 1.61
C VAL A 123 6.54 20.99 1.60
N TYR A 124 7.00 20.00 2.35
CA TYR A 124 8.42 19.67 2.43
C TYR A 124 8.77 18.66 1.35
N VAL A 125 9.90 18.85 0.68
CA VAL A 125 10.36 18.04 -0.44
C VAL A 125 11.61 17.27 -0.02
N SER A 126 11.46 15.95 0.15
CA SER A 126 12.59 15.07 0.47
C SER A 126 13.47 14.83 -0.77
N SER A 127 14.79 14.72 -0.55
CA SER A 127 15.74 14.23 -1.57
C SER A 127 15.60 12.74 -1.84
N ASP A 128 14.97 12.00 -0.92
CA ASP A 128 14.70 10.56 -1.08
C ASP A 128 13.60 10.34 -2.13
N SER A 129 13.95 9.70 -3.24
CA SER A 129 12.97 9.32 -4.25
C SER A 129 12.07 8.19 -3.74
N ILE A 130 10.90 8.05 -4.36
CA ILE A 130 9.99 6.93 -4.12
C ILE A 130 10.01 5.98 -5.33
N ASP A 131 9.70 4.70 -5.14
CA ASP A 131 9.50 3.76 -6.25
C ASP A 131 8.42 4.30 -7.21
N PRO A 132 8.59 4.12 -8.53
CA PRO A 132 7.71 4.78 -9.51
C PRO A 132 6.30 4.19 -9.57
N VAL A 133 6.11 2.96 -9.09
CA VAL A 133 4.82 2.24 -9.21
C VAL A 133 4.35 1.74 -7.86
N LEU A 134 3.06 1.90 -7.62
CA LEU A 134 2.34 1.34 -6.49
C LEU A 134 1.29 0.35 -7.01
N VAL A 135 1.30 -0.88 -6.48
CA VAL A 135 0.30 -1.90 -6.79
C VAL A 135 -0.62 -2.10 -5.60
N TYR A 136 -1.91 -2.24 -5.86
CA TYR A 136 -2.92 -2.43 -4.82
C TYR A 136 -4.15 -3.16 -5.37
N ARG A 137 -4.97 -3.68 -4.48
CA ARG A 137 -6.27 -4.22 -4.80
C ARG A 137 -7.35 -3.15 -4.59
N LEU A 138 -8.25 -2.98 -5.57
CA LEU A 138 -9.49 -2.23 -5.40
C LEU A 138 -10.65 -3.20 -5.18
N ILE A 139 -11.45 -2.97 -4.14
CA ILE A 139 -12.58 -3.80 -3.73
C ILE A 139 -13.69 -2.95 -3.12
N GLU A 140 -14.95 -3.35 -3.27
CA GLU A 140 -16.04 -2.76 -2.50
C GLU A 140 -15.82 -2.95 -0.99
N PRO A 141 -16.36 -2.06 -0.14
CA PRO A 141 -16.23 -2.18 1.31
C PRO A 141 -17.02 -3.39 1.81
N GLY A 142 -16.29 -4.41 2.23
CA GLY A 142 -16.82 -5.69 2.68
C GLY A 142 -15.72 -6.75 2.63
N HIS A 143 -15.93 -7.91 3.23
CA HIS A 143 -14.94 -8.98 3.23
C HIS A 143 -15.29 -10.11 2.25
N GLU A 144 -16.53 -10.58 2.27
CA GLU A 144 -16.97 -11.72 1.46
C GLU A 144 -17.86 -11.35 0.27
N ILE A 145 -18.33 -10.11 0.22
CA ILE A 145 -19.19 -9.63 -0.87
C ILE A 145 -18.34 -8.77 -1.79
N TRP A 146 -18.20 -9.21 -3.02
CA TRP A 146 -17.56 -8.47 -4.09
C TRP A 146 -18.33 -8.65 -5.39
N ASN A 147 -18.36 -7.60 -6.19
CA ASN A 147 -18.88 -7.65 -7.56
C ASN A 147 -17.74 -7.39 -8.54
N GLU A 148 -17.18 -6.20 -8.50
CA GLU A 148 -16.05 -5.79 -9.31
C GLU A 148 -14.84 -5.55 -8.43
N MET A 149 -13.77 -6.30 -8.66
CA MET A 149 -12.50 -6.11 -8.00
C MET A 149 -11.35 -6.38 -8.96
N GLY A 150 -10.19 -5.86 -8.61
CA GLY A 150 -8.97 -6.08 -9.40
C GLY A 150 -7.72 -5.72 -8.63
N ILE A 151 -6.59 -6.16 -9.18
CA ILE A 151 -5.27 -5.67 -8.86
C ILE A 151 -4.95 -4.58 -9.88
N TYR A 152 -4.59 -3.40 -9.38
CA TYR A 152 -4.26 -2.24 -10.19
C TYR A 152 -2.85 -1.77 -9.88
N GLN A 153 -2.23 -1.15 -10.85
CA GLN A 153 -0.97 -0.45 -10.69
C GLN A 153 -1.15 1.03 -10.99
N ARG A 154 -0.44 1.84 -10.22
CA ARG A 154 -0.45 3.28 -10.34
C ARG A 154 0.95 3.82 -10.51
N ASN A 155 1.17 4.63 -11.54
CA ASN A 155 2.38 5.41 -11.66
C ASN A 155 2.31 6.62 -10.70
N LEU A 156 3.26 6.70 -9.76
CA LEU A 156 3.30 7.75 -8.75
C LEU A 156 3.79 9.10 -9.28
N GLU A 157 4.40 9.12 -10.47
CA GLU A 157 4.94 10.34 -11.09
C GLU A 157 3.91 11.02 -12.02
N THR A 158 2.86 10.28 -12.49
CA THR A 158 1.92 10.77 -13.53
C THR A 158 0.45 10.66 -13.18
N TYR A 159 0.01 9.94 -12.19
CA TYR A 159 -1.35 9.50 -11.85
C TYR A 159 -1.92 8.37 -12.72
N ASP A 160 -1.21 7.86 -13.73
CA ASP A 160 -1.73 6.81 -14.59
C ASP A 160 -2.04 5.55 -13.77
N GLU A 161 -3.28 5.12 -13.78
CA GLU A 161 -3.76 3.90 -13.14
C GLU A 161 -4.22 2.93 -14.21
N THR A 162 -3.72 1.69 -14.17
CA THR A 162 -4.11 0.64 -15.10
C THR A 162 -4.33 -0.68 -14.37
N PRO A 163 -5.29 -1.52 -14.81
CA PRO A 163 -5.47 -2.84 -14.23
C PRO A 163 -4.28 -3.75 -14.55
N VAL A 164 -3.79 -4.47 -13.56
CA VAL A 164 -2.93 -5.64 -13.76
C VAL A 164 -3.81 -6.85 -14.08
N LEU A 165 -4.86 -7.08 -13.28
CA LEU A 165 -5.84 -8.16 -13.49
C LEU A 165 -7.15 -7.78 -12.83
N GLU A 166 -8.27 -7.95 -13.54
CA GLU A 166 -9.61 -7.73 -13.00
C GLU A 166 -10.37 -9.06 -12.89
N ASN A 167 -11.27 -9.18 -11.93
CA ASN A 167 -11.98 -10.43 -11.68
C ASN A 167 -12.93 -10.84 -12.81
N ARG A 168 -13.35 -9.93 -13.68
CA ARG A 168 -14.09 -10.24 -14.92
C ARG A 168 -13.30 -11.15 -15.88
N GLN A 169 -11.96 -11.08 -15.85
CA GLN A 169 -11.06 -11.91 -16.64
C GLN A 169 -10.90 -13.31 -16.03
N THR A 170 -11.29 -13.49 -14.76
CA THR A 170 -11.15 -14.73 -13.99
C THR A 170 -12.50 -15.25 -13.48
N GLN A 171 -13.55 -15.16 -14.30
CA GLN A 171 -14.90 -15.68 -14.03
C GLN A 171 -15.52 -15.14 -12.72
N GLY A 172 -15.24 -13.87 -12.39
CA GLY A 172 -15.78 -13.23 -11.19
C GLY A 172 -15.25 -13.79 -9.87
N GLY A 173 -14.12 -14.48 -9.89
CA GLY A 173 -13.45 -14.97 -8.68
C GLY A 173 -12.89 -13.84 -7.85
N CYS A 174 -12.74 -14.04 -6.54
CA CYS A 174 -11.97 -13.14 -5.69
C CYS A 174 -10.49 -13.28 -6.02
N MET A 175 -9.77 -12.15 -5.99
CA MET A 175 -8.32 -12.11 -6.07
C MET A 175 -7.74 -11.36 -4.89
N ASN A 176 -6.69 -11.88 -4.28
CA ASN A 176 -6.06 -11.29 -3.13
C ASN A 176 -4.60 -11.76 -2.98
N CYS A 177 -3.95 -11.30 -1.92
CA CYS A 177 -2.61 -11.74 -1.53
C CYS A 177 -1.59 -11.62 -2.67
N HIS A 178 -1.64 -10.54 -3.49
CA HIS A 178 -0.53 -10.25 -4.37
C HIS A 178 0.70 -9.91 -3.53
N SER A 179 1.88 -10.29 -4.01
CA SER A 179 3.15 -9.96 -3.38
C SER A 179 4.27 -10.01 -4.41
N PHE A 180 5.22 -9.08 -4.28
CA PHE A 180 6.36 -8.94 -5.17
C PHE A 180 7.66 -9.36 -4.49
N SER A 181 8.51 -10.09 -5.21
CA SER A 181 9.85 -10.43 -4.75
C SER A 181 10.78 -9.24 -4.97
N GLN A 182 11.32 -8.66 -3.89
CA GLN A 182 12.31 -7.57 -3.96
C GLN A 182 11.89 -6.43 -4.90
N TYR A 183 10.62 -6.02 -4.83
CA TYR A 183 10.06 -4.92 -5.64
C TYR A 183 10.10 -5.13 -7.16
N GLN A 184 10.38 -6.37 -7.63
CA GLN A 184 10.52 -6.67 -9.04
C GLN A 184 9.16 -6.87 -9.71
N PRO A 185 8.85 -6.14 -10.81
CA PRO A 185 7.54 -6.23 -11.47
C PRO A 185 7.30 -7.57 -12.20
N ASP A 186 8.35 -8.33 -12.50
CA ASP A 186 8.33 -9.62 -13.19
C ASP A 186 8.46 -10.83 -12.26
N ARG A 187 8.47 -10.59 -10.94
CA ARG A 187 8.51 -11.65 -9.90
C ARG A 187 7.44 -11.41 -8.87
N MET A 188 6.28 -11.98 -9.10
CA MET A 188 5.12 -11.80 -8.23
C MET A 188 4.35 -13.09 -8.05
N LEU A 189 3.50 -13.09 -7.06
CA LEU A 189 2.44 -14.06 -6.92
C LEU A 189 1.12 -13.37 -6.58
N LEU A 190 0.01 -14.05 -6.89
CA LEU A 190 -1.32 -13.68 -6.42
C LEU A 190 -2.17 -14.94 -6.23
N HIS A 191 -3.22 -14.83 -5.44
CA HIS A 191 -4.15 -15.90 -5.15
C HIS A 191 -5.52 -15.62 -5.75
N LEU A 192 -6.05 -16.56 -6.54
CA LEU A 192 -7.43 -16.54 -7.04
C LEU A 192 -8.29 -17.55 -6.28
N ARG A 193 -9.58 -17.27 -6.16
CA ARG A 193 -10.57 -18.15 -5.57
C ARG A 193 -11.65 -18.52 -6.59
N LYS A 194 -12.55 -19.42 -6.24
CA LYS A 194 -13.61 -20.04 -7.06
C LYS A 194 -13.05 -20.94 -8.17
N GLU A 195 -13.70 -20.95 -9.35
CA GLU A 195 -13.46 -21.88 -10.46
C GLU A 195 -12.00 -21.89 -10.95
N LEU A 196 -11.40 -20.73 -11.03
CA LEU A 196 -9.99 -20.58 -11.41
C LEU A 196 -9.07 -20.44 -10.19
N GLY A 197 -9.51 -20.98 -9.04
CA GLY A 197 -8.77 -20.91 -7.78
C GLY A 197 -7.37 -21.51 -7.88
N GLY A 198 -6.42 -20.92 -7.14
CA GLY A 198 -5.03 -21.32 -7.07
C GLY A 198 -4.13 -20.14 -6.74
N THR A 199 -2.86 -20.43 -6.45
CA THR A 199 -1.82 -19.41 -6.33
C THR A 199 -1.06 -19.38 -7.65
N TYR A 200 -0.96 -18.20 -8.24
CA TYR A 200 -0.26 -17.97 -9.51
C TYR A 200 1.06 -17.30 -9.21
N VAL A 201 2.15 -17.93 -9.64
CA VAL A 201 3.51 -17.46 -9.43
C VAL A 201 4.11 -17.08 -10.77
N LEU A 202 4.41 -15.80 -10.96
CA LEU A 202 5.18 -15.28 -12.10
C LEU A 202 6.65 -15.25 -11.71
N ARG A 203 7.48 -15.89 -12.49
CA ARG A 203 8.93 -15.87 -12.37
C ARG A 203 9.58 -16.14 -13.72
N ASP A 204 10.61 -15.37 -14.03
CA ASP A 204 11.41 -15.54 -15.28
C ASP A 204 10.53 -15.60 -16.55
N GLY A 205 9.46 -14.79 -16.59
CA GLY A 205 8.52 -14.70 -17.69
C GLY A 205 7.52 -15.86 -17.81
N GLN A 206 7.55 -16.82 -16.87
CA GLN A 206 6.65 -17.97 -16.81
C GLN A 206 5.67 -17.81 -15.66
N VAL A 207 4.43 -18.22 -15.89
CA VAL A 207 3.40 -18.31 -14.85
C VAL A 207 3.10 -19.76 -14.55
N GLU A 208 3.18 -20.12 -13.27
CA GLU A 208 2.76 -21.43 -12.76
C GLU A 208 1.49 -21.26 -11.92
N ARG A 209 0.49 -22.10 -12.15
CA ARG A 209 -0.70 -22.24 -11.29
C ARG A 209 -0.41 -23.35 -10.28
N LEU A 210 -0.59 -23.04 -8.99
CA LEU A 210 -0.32 -23.96 -7.89
C LEU A 210 -1.61 -24.30 -7.14
N ASN A 211 -1.80 -25.59 -6.84
CA ASN A 211 -2.79 -26.09 -5.88
C ASN A 211 -2.09 -26.15 -4.52
N THR A 212 -2.28 -25.15 -3.69
CA THR A 212 -1.48 -24.96 -2.47
C THR A 212 -2.04 -25.67 -1.24
N LYS A 213 -3.22 -26.31 -1.33
CA LYS A 213 -3.76 -27.14 -0.25
C LYS A 213 -3.10 -28.52 -0.28
N THR A 214 -2.49 -28.92 0.84
CA THR A 214 -1.98 -30.29 1.05
C THR A 214 -2.76 -30.96 2.20
N PRO A 215 -2.64 -32.28 2.40
CA PRO A 215 -3.23 -32.94 3.57
C PRO A 215 -2.78 -32.37 4.91
N GLU A 216 -1.55 -31.85 4.99
CA GLU A 216 -0.90 -31.37 6.21
C GLU A 216 -1.18 -29.87 6.47
N THR A 217 -1.70 -29.12 5.50
CA THR A 217 -2.04 -27.69 5.68
C THR A 217 -3.51 -27.52 6.06
N ILE A 218 -3.81 -26.51 6.89
CA ILE A 218 -5.17 -26.19 7.33
C ILE A 218 -6.05 -25.79 6.15
N SER A 219 -5.52 -24.93 5.28
CA SER A 219 -6.21 -24.40 4.09
C SER A 219 -5.23 -24.18 2.94
N MET A 220 -5.67 -23.51 1.88
CA MET A 220 -4.76 -22.94 0.88
C MET A 220 -3.86 -21.88 1.52
N LEU A 221 -2.69 -21.67 0.92
CA LEU A 221 -1.68 -20.73 1.41
C LEU A 221 -2.11 -19.28 1.14
N VAL A 222 -1.99 -18.42 2.15
CA VAL A 222 -2.36 -16.99 2.12
C VAL A 222 -1.26 -16.15 2.80
N TYR A 223 -1.35 -14.82 2.73
CA TYR A 223 -0.39 -13.88 3.32
C TYR A 223 1.08 -14.16 2.95
N PRO A 224 1.40 -14.18 1.66
CA PRO A 224 2.74 -14.47 1.18
C PRO A 224 3.75 -13.40 1.58
N PHE A 225 4.97 -13.87 1.84
CA PHE A 225 6.13 -12.99 1.96
C PHE A 225 7.37 -13.68 1.36
N TRP A 226 7.98 -13.05 0.35
CA TRP A 226 9.14 -13.60 -0.32
C TRP A 226 10.40 -13.52 0.53
N HIS A 227 11.16 -14.61 0.55
CA HIS A 227 12.54 -14.57 1.01
C HIS A 227 13.39 -13.73 0.02
N PRO A 228 14.34 -12.91 0.50
CA PRO A 228 15.09 -11.98 -0.37
C PRO A 228 15.82 -12.67 -1.53
N ALA A 229 16.24 -13.93 -1.40
CA ALA A 229 16.83 -14.70 -2.49
C ALA A 229 15.82 -15.15 -3.58
N GLY A 230 14.50 -14.89 -3.40
CA GLY A 230 13.47 -15.26 -4.38
C GLY A 230 13.19 -16.75 -4.52
N ARG A 231 13.83 -17.60 -3.68
CA ARG A 231 13.68 -19.06 -3.71
C ARG A 231 12.58 -19.57 -2.81
N PHE A 232 12.39 -18.95 -1.66
CA PHE A 232 11.40 -19.36 -0.69
C PHE A 232 10.31 -18.28 -0.54
N VAL A 233 9.09 -18.72 -0.24
CA VAL A 233 7.99 -17.85 0.13
C VAL A 233 7.38 -18.35 1.43
N ALA A 234 7.33 -17.49 2.44
CA ALA A 234 6.61 -17.79 3.66
C ALA A 234 5.11 -17.51 3.45
N PHE A 235 4.27 -18.36 3.98
CA PHE A 235 2.81 -18.22 3.92
C PHE A 235 2.19 -18.54 5.28
N SER A 236 1.00 -18.01 5.48
CA SER A 236 0.08 -18.58 6.47
C SER A 236 -0.89 -19.55 5.82
N THR A 237 -1.45 -20.45 6.60
CA THR A 237 -2.57 -21.31 6.24
C THR A 237 -3.64 -21.18 7.32
N ASN A 238 -4.78 -20.54 7.00
CA ASN A 238 -5.75 -20.07 7.98
C ASN A 238 -7.13 -20.65 7.72
N LEU A 239 -7.82 -21.04 8.80
CA LEU A 239 -9.26 -21.32 8.77
C LEU A 239 -9.99 -20.11 9.35
N THR A 240 -10.46 -19.23 8.48
CA THR A 240 -11.02 -17.92 8.84
C THR A 240 -12.53 -17.93 8.88
N LYS A 241 -13.12 -17.21 9.83
CA LYS A 241 -14.54 -16.87 9.89
C LYS A 241 -14.77 -15.37 9.93
N GLN A 242 -15.97 -14.99 9.50
CA GLN A 242 -16.45 -13.61 9.53
C GLN A 242 -17.73 -13.52 10.35
N ALA A 243 -17.87 -12.44 11.10
CA ALA A 243 -19.07 -12.02 11.80
C ALA A 243 -19.38 -10.55 11.50
N TYR A 244 -20.64 -10.17 11.70
CA TYR A 244 -21.09 -8.79 11.55
C TYR A 244 -21.74 -8.32 12.85
N HIS A 245 -21.38 -7.08 13.26
CA HIS A 245 -21.96 -6.45 14.43
C HIS A 245 -22.91 -5.32 14.01
N SER A 246 -24.08 -5.29 14.61
CA SER A 246 -25.06 -4.22 14.37
C SER A 246 -24.80 -2.97 15.19
N THR A 247 -24.18 -3.09 16.35
CA THR A 247 -24.02 -2.01 17.33
C THR A 247 -22.57 -1.70 17.70
N ASP A 248 -21.62 -2.61 17.45
CA ASP A 248 -20.20 -2.39 17.74
C ASP A 248 -19.62 -1.33 16.79
N ARG A 249 -18.57 -0.61 17.25
CA ARG A 249 -17.79 0.32 16.41
C ARG A 249 -17.09 -0.41 15.26
N ASN A 250 -16.64 -1.65 15.50
CA ASN A 250 -16.10 -2.56 14.51
C ASN A 250 -17.26 -3.35 13.89
N ARG A 251 -17.73 -2.93 12.72
CA ARG A 251 -18.90 -3.52 12.05
C ARG A 251 -18.67 -4.90 11.48
N VAL A 252 -17.44 -5.17 11.08
CA VAL A 252 -17.00 -6.43 10.52
C VAL A 252 -15.93 -7.01 11.43
N GLU A 253 -16.09 -8.28 11.75
CA GLU A 253 -15.10 -9.03 12.52
C GLU A 253 -14.63 -10.22 11.68
N VAL A 254 -13.33 -10.38 11.57
CA VAL A 254 -12.72 -11.52 10.88
C VAL A 254 -11.69 -12.12 11.81
N PHE A 255 -11.80 -13.42 12.05
CA PHE A 255 -10.94 -14.13 13.00
C PHE A 255 -10.60 -15.54 12.51
N ASP A 256 -9.46 -16.05 12.94
CA ASP A 256 -9.02 -17.39 12.64
C ASP A 256 -9.53 -18.40 13.68
N LEU A 257 -9.95 -19.57 13.21
CA LEU A 257 -10.23 -20.74 14.05
C LEU A 257 -8.98 -21.60 14.24
N ALA A 258 -8.06 -21.52 13.29
CA ALA A 258 -6.76 -22.17 13.30
C ALA A 258 -5.87 -21.45 12.27
N SER A 259 -4.58 -21.35 12.56
CA SER A 259 -3.59 -20.86 11.60
C SER A 259 -2.21 -21.42 11.90
N ASP A 260 -1.45 -21.71 10.84
CA ASP A 260 -0.06 -22.13 10.88
C ASP A 260 0.78 -21.28 9.89
N VAL A 261 2.09 -21.22 10.10
CA VAL A 261 3.06 -20.65 9.14
C VAL A 261 3.83 -21.77 8.46
N VAL A 262 3.96 -21.67 7.15
CA VAL A 262 4.69 -22.64 6.31
C VAL A 262 5.60 -21.92 5.33
N ILE A 263 6.64 -22.59 4.86
CA ILE A 263 7.55 -22.10 3.83
C ILE A 263 7.37 -22.94 2.56
N TYR A 264 7.28 -22.27 1.43
CA TYR A 264 7.21 -22.88 0.11
C TYR A 264 8.55 -22.73 -0.64
N ASP A 265 9.11 -23.86 -1.13
CA ASP A 265 10.26 -23.89 -2.04
C ASP A 265 9.73 -23.85 -3.48
N VAL A 266 9.95 -22.71 -4.16
CA VAL A 266 9.38 -22.46 -5.49
C VAL A 266 9.94 -23.35 -6.60
N GLU A 267 11.13 -23.94 -6.43
CA GLU A 267 11.74 -24.82 -7.44
C GLU A 267 11.39 -26.30 -7.25
N LYS A 268 11.16 -26.68 -5.99
CA LYS A 268 10.87 -28.09 -5.66
C LYS A 268 9.37 -28.36 -5.53
N HIS A 269 8.54 -27.32 -5.55
CA HIS A 269 7.10 -27.38 -5.27
C HIS A 269 6.79 -28.07 -3.94
N LEU A 270 7.62 -27.81 -2.93
CA LEU A 270 7.52 -28.39 -1.60
C LEU A 270 7.14 -27.33 -0.56
N VAL A 271 6.29 -27.72 0.35
CA VAL A 271 5.92 -26.93 1.55
C VAL A 271 6.57 -27.60 2.75
N PHE A 272 7.11 -26.82 3.67
CA PHE A 272 7.69 -27.32 4.93
C PHE A 272 7.47 -26.33 6.07
N SER A 273 7.57 -26.82 7.29
CA SER A 273 7.42 -26.03 8.51
C SER A 273 8.20 -26.67 9.66
N CYS A 274 8.07 -26.12 10.86
CA CYS A 274 8.60 -26.68 12.10
C CYS A 274 7.54 -26.62 13.22
N PRO A 275 7.74 -27.33 14.33
CA PRO A 275 6.77 -27.35 15.45
C PRO A 275 6.47 -26.00 16.07
N GLN A 276 7.39 -25.02 15.95
CA GLN A 276 7.21 -23.66 16.46
C GLN A 276 6.33 -22.78 15.55
N LEU A 277 6.13 -23.18 14.30
CA LEU A 277 5.34 -22.46 13.30
C LEU A 277 4.05 -23.18 12.94
N LYS A 278 3.89 -24.42 13.43
CA LYS A 278 2.75 -25.27 13.19
C LYS A 278 2.41 -26.05 14.45
N SER A 279 1.45 -25.55 15.21
CA SER A 279 1.08 -26.04 16.52
C SER A 279 -0.43 -26.21 16.66
N GLY A 280 -0.87 -27.24 17.38
CA GLY A 280 -2.30 -27.42 17.69
C GLY A 280 -2.78 -26.59 18.89
N THR A 281 -1.89 -25.82 19.54
CA THR A 281 -2.17 -25.06 20.76
C THR A 281 -1.96 -23.56 20.62
N SER A 282 -1.57 -23.10 19.44
CA SER A 282 -1.38 -21.69 19.10
C SER A 282 -1.82 -21.40 17.68
N PHE A 283 -1.94 -20.12 17.35
CA PHE A 283 -2.22 -19.58 16.03
C PHE A 283 -0.97 -18.86 15.54
N GLU A 284 -0.39 -19.24 14.41
CA GLU A 284 0.74 -18.59 13.77
C GLU A 284 0.32 -17.97 12.44
N THR A 285 0.65 -16.68 12.21
CA THR A 285 0.22 -15.97 11.00
C THR A 285 1.16 -14.81 10.62
N PHE A 286 0.94 -14.21 9.47
CA PHE A 286 1.64 -13.03 8.94
C PHE A 286 3.17 -13.14 8.97
N PRO A 287 3.75 -14.14 8.31
CA PRO A 287 5.20 -14.28 8.25
C PRO A 287 5.84 -13.15 7.44
N ALA A 288 7.06 -12.76 7.83
CA ALA A 288 7.89 -11.82 7.10
C ALA A 288 9.37 -12.14 7.30
N PHE A 289 10.14 -12.27 6.22
CA PHE A 289 11.58 -12.45 6.31
C PHE A 289 12.29 -11.12 6.57
N SER A 290 13.41 -11.18 7.30
CA SER A 290 14.38 -10.09 7.34
C SER A 290 15.00 -9.85 5.97
N PRO A 291 15.52 -8.63 5.68
CA PRO A 291 16.15 -8.32 4.38
C PRO A 291 17.39 -9.17 4.05
N ASP A 292 18.07 -9.69 5.06
CA ASP A 292 19.20 -10.64 4.90
C ASP A 292 18.74 -12.11 4.75
N GLY A 293 17.44 -12.38 4.97
CA GLY A 293 16.86 -13.72 4.90
C GLY A 293 17.18 -14.64 6.07
N GLY A 294 17.94 -14.18 7.06
CA GLY A 294 18.39 -15.00 8.20
C GLY A 294 17.37 -15.13 9.33
N THR A 295 16.29 -14.37 9.31
CA THR A 295 15.27 -14.37 10.35
C THR A 295 13.87 -14.37 9.73
N LEU A 296 12.98 -15.18 10.27
CA LEU A 296 11.55 -15.17 9.97
C LEU A 296 10.80 -14.56 11.17
N PHE A 297 10.16 -13.41 10.94
CA PHE A 297 9.21 -12.80 11.88
C PHE A 297 7.82 -13.35 11.63
N PHE A 298 7.01 -13.45 12.67
CA PHE A 298 5.62 -13.91 12.56
C PHE A 298 4.81 -13.47 13.80
N CYS A 299 3.51 -13.55 13.70
CA CYS A 299 2.60 -13.29 14.79
C CYS A 299 2.13 -14.63 15.38
N SER A 300 2.17 -14.77 16.72
CA SER A 300 1.71 -15.97 17.41
C SER A 300 0.82 -15.63 18.61
N ALA A 301 -0.29 -16.36 18.75
CA ALA A 301 -1.22 -16.27 19.88
C ALA A 301 -1.56 -17.66 20.41
N ASP A 302 -1.84 -17.77 21.70
CA ASP A 302 -2.40 -19.02 22.22
C ASP A 302 -3.79 -19.26 21.63
N SER A 303 -4.08 -20.51 21.34
CA SER A 303 -5.42 -20.91 20.94
C SER A 303 -6.40 -20.76 22.12
N VAL A 304 -7.58 -20.24 21.82
CA VAL A 304 -8.69 -20.10 22.76
C VAL A 304 -9.90 -20.82 22.22
N PRO A 305 -10.93 -21.13 23.05
CA PRO A 305 -12.17 -21.71 22.53
C PRO A 305 -12.83 -20.79 21.51
N MET A 306 -12.88 -21.23 20.27
CA MET A 306 -13.44 -20.47 19.16
C MET A 306 -14.83 -21.00 18.79
N PRO A 307 -15.79 -20.19 18.28
CA PRO A 307 -15.62 -18.79 17.91
C PRO A 307 -15.83 -17.78 19.06
N ASP A 308 -16.30 -18.18 20.22
CA ASP A 308 -16.77 -17.27 21.27
C ASP A 308 -15.61 -16.45 21.89
N GLY A 309 -14.40 -17.00 21.91
CA GLY A 309 -13.20 -16.37 22.47
C GLY A 309 -12.41 -15.47 21.51
N TYR A 310 -12.96 -15.05 20.36
CA TYR A 310 -12.18 -14.31 19.36
C TYR A 310 -11.58 -12.99 19.88
N GLN A 311 -12.21 -12.34 20.87
CA GLN A 311 -11.70 -11.12 21.50
C GLN A 311 -10.57 -11.39 22.52
N ASP A 312 -10.39 -12.63 22.94
CA ASP A 312 -9.31 -13.05 23.84
C ASP A 312 -8.05 -13.49 23.05
N VAL A 313 -8.07 -13.44 21.72
CA VAL A 313 -6.92 -13.76 20.89
C VAL A 313 -5.99 -12.55 20.80
N HIS A 314 -4.79 -12.69 21.38
CA HIS A 314 -3.79 -11.64 21.45
C HIS A 314 -2.47 -12.11 20.82
N TYR A 315 -2.18 -11.62 19.61
CA TYR A 315 -0.98 -12.01 18.87
C TYR A 315 0.26 -11.26 19.38
N SER A 316 1.25 -12.01 19.78
CA SER A 316 2.61 -11.53 20.06
C SER A 316 3.43 -11.46 18.76
N LEU A 317 4.40 -10.55 18.71
CA LEU A 317 5.39 -10.50 17.64
C LEU A 317 6.57 -11.39 18.00
N CYS A 318 6.82 -12.39 17.17
CA CYS A 318 7.85 -13.40 17.38
C CYS A 318 8.84 -13.44 16.21
N SER A 319 10.00 -14.03 16.45
CA SER A 319 10.99 -14.34 15.42
C SER A 319 11.65 -15.68 15.65
N ILE A 320 12.08 -16.32 14.57
CA ILE A 320 12.85 -17.57 14.58
C ILE A 320 13.99 -17.44 13.54
N PRO A 321 15.21 -17.88 13.86
CA PRO A 321 16.28 -17.95 12.85
C PRO A 321 15.90 -18.86 11.69
N PHE A 322 16.24 -18.44 10.46
CA PHE A 322 16.03 -19.22 9.24
C PHE A 322 17.38 -19.42 8.52
N CYS A 323 17.69 -20.65 8.18
CA CYS A 323 18.89 -21.02 7.47
C CYS A 323 18.52 -21.51 6.06
N PRO A 324 18.59 -20.66 5.03
CA PRO A 324 18.20 -21.03 3.68
C PRO A 324 19.09 -22.15 3.10
N ASP A 325 20.38 -22.21 3.45
CA ASP A 325 21.32 -23.25 2.98
C ASP A 325 20.89 -24.66 3.40
N SER A 326 20.39 -24.82 4.61
CA SER A 326 19.83 -26.08 5.08
C SER A 326 18.60 -26.50 4.26
N ALA A 327 17.70 -25.57 3.96
CA ALA A 327 16.54 -25.81 3.13
C ALA A 327 16.92 -26.17 1.69
N LEU A 328 17.93 -25.48 1.11
CA LEU A 328 18.45 -25.77 -0.24
C LEU A 328 18.97 -27.19 -0.38
N THR A 329 19.65 -27.71 0.65
CA THR A 329 20.15 -29.10 0.67
C THR A 329 19.05 -30.13 0.96
N GLY A 330 17.81 -29.70 1.24
CA GLY A 330 16.69 -30.58 1.58
C GLY A 330 16.61 -30.95 3.05
N ASN A 331 17.46 -30.38 3.89
CA ASN A 331 17.38 -30.56 5.34
C ASN A 331 16.43 -29.50 5.95
N TYR A 332 15.12 -29.66 5.69
CA TYR A 332 14.10 -28.69 6.10
C TYR A 332 13.96 -28.57 7.61
N ALA A 333 14.22 -29.63 8.37
CA ALA A 333 14.19 -29.60 9.83
C ALA A 333 15.27 -28.67 10.41
N ALA A 334 16.45 -28.62 9.78
CA ALA A 334 17.56 -27.76 10.19
C ALA A 334 17.46 -26.34 9.59
N ALA A 335 16.43 -26.05 8.78
CA ALA A 335 16.23 -24.73 8.24
C ALA A 335 15.73 -23.72 9.30
N PHE A 336 15.25 -24.19 10.43
CA PHE A 336 14.74 -23.34 11.51
C PHE A 336 15.60 -23.47 12.78
N GLY A 337 15.80 -22.34 13.45
CA GLY A 337 16.38 -22.35 14.79
C GLY A 337 15.48 -23.07 15.79
N SER A 338 16.06 -23.53 16.89
CA SER A 338 15.31 -24.25 17.93
C SER A 338 14.55 -23.33 18.91
N ARG A 339 14.89 -22.02 18.91
CA ARG A 339 14.33 -21.03 19.82
C ARG A 339 13.56 -19.97 19.06
N VAL A 340 12.38 -19.63 19.60
CA VAL A 340 11.57 -18.47 19.22
C VAL A 340 11.88 -17.34 20.18
N ASP A 341 12.20 -16.18 19.67
CA ASP A 341 12.33 -14.94 20.44
C ASP A 341 11.03 -14.14 20.32
N THR A 342 10.58 -13.55 21.43
CA THR A 342 9.37 -12.71 21.49
C THR A 342 9.78 -11.25 21.60
N LEU A 343 9.56 -10.48 20.53
CA LEU A 343 9.91 -9.06 20.45
C LEU A 343 8.82 -8.18 21.13
N TYR A 344 7.56 -8.60 20.99
CA TYR A 344 6.42 -7.98 21.67
C TYR A 344 5.57 -9.08 22.29
N ASN A 345 5.41 -9.05 23.61
CA ASN A 345 4.62 -10.03 24.35
C ASN A 345 3.22 -9.45 24.62
N ALA A 346 2.22 -9.86 23.83
CA ALA A 346 0.85 -9.37 23.94
C ALA A 346 0.18 -9.72 25.27
N ARG A 347 0.54 -10.85 25.92
CA ARG A 347 0.02 -11.21 27.25
C ARG A 347 0.47 -10.23 28.34
N ALA A 348 1.70 -9.72 28.24
CA ALA A 348 2.26 -8.82 29.22
C ALA A 348 1.91 -7.36 28.96
N ALA A 349 1.92 -6.95 27.69
CA ALA A 349 1.75 -5.57 27.25
C ALA A 349 0.32 -5.20 26.85
N GLY A 350 -0.54 -6.20 26.61
CA GLY A 350 -1.88 -6.04 26.04
C GLY A 350 -1.86 -5.85 24.53
N GLY A 351 -3.04 -5.80 23.91
CA GLY A 351 -3.21 -5.63 22.48
C GLY A 351 -2.86 -6.87 21.66
N SER A 352 -2.76 -6.68 20.37
CA SER A 352 -2.51 -7.73 19.38
C SER A 352 -1.76 -7.18 18.17
N ILE A 353 -0.80 -7.92 17.64
CA ILE A 353 0.07 -7.51 16.55
C ILE A 353 -0.35 -8.18 15.24
N SER A 354 -0.26 -7.43 14.14
CA SER A 354 -0.44 -7.97 12.79
C SER A 354 0.50 -7.31 11.78
N PHE A 355 0.75 -7.97 10.65
CA PHE A 355 1.49 -7.48 9.50
C PHE A 355 2.88 -6.91 9.83
N PRO A 356 3.82 -7.68 10.43
CA PRO A 356 5.19 -7.20 10.60
C PRO A 356 5.86 -6.98 9.25
N ARG A 357 6.56 -5.85 9.09
CA ARG A 357 7.31 -5.48 7.89
C ARG A 357 8.63 -4.83 8.27
N VAL A 358 9.73 -5.48 7.96
CA VAL A 358 11.08 -4.96 8.21
C VAL A 358 11.44 -3.96 7.11
N SER A 359 12.06 -2.84 7.50
CA SER A 359 12.63 -1.89 6.53
C SER A 359 13.73 -2.56 5.71
N PRO A 360 13.93 -2.19 4.42
CA PRO A 360 14.95 -2.81 3.57
C PRO A 360 16.38 -2.74 4.09
N ASP A 361 16.70 -1.76 4.94
CA ASP A 361 18.00 -1.65 5.62
C ASP A 361 18.11 -2.52 6.89
N GLY A 362 17.05 -3.24 7.26
CA GLY A 362 17.03 -4.13 8.42
C GLY A 362 16.94 -3.44 9.79
N ARG A 363 16.83 -2.11 9.84
CA ARG A 363 16.91 -1.35 11.10
C ARG A 363 15.60 -1.23 11.85
N PHE A 364 14.49 -1.15 11.13
CA PHE A 364 13.17 -0.93 11.71
C PHE A 364 12.19 -2.05 11.35
N LEU A 365 11.30 -2.36 12.26
CA LEU A 365 10.18 -3.25 12.02
C LEU A 365 8.89 -2.49 12.30
N LEU A 366 8.10 -2.24 11.25
CA LEU A 366 6.78 -1.61 11.31
C LEU A 366 5.71 -2.69 11.41
N TYR A 367 4.71 -2.50 12.27
CA TYR A 367 3.62 -3.44 12.49
C TYR A 367 2.34 -2.72 12.86
N THR A 368 1.19 -3.38 12.70
CA THR A 368 -0.09 -2.86 13.20
C THR A 368 -0.37 -3.43 14.59
N HIS A 369 -0.86 -2.59 15.51
CA HIS A 369 -1.29 -2.94 16.84
C HIS A 369 -2.78 -2.61 17.02
N SER A 370 -3.57 -3.56 17.47
CA SER A 370 -4.99 -3.41 17.80
C SER A 370 -5.30 -3.98 19.20
N ALA A 371 -6.52 -3.84 19.70
CA ALA A 371 -6.90 -4.36 21.01
C ALA A 371 -6.85 -5.90 21.06
N TYR A 372 -7.25 -6.58 19.99
CA TYR A 372 -7.28 -8.04 19.87
C TYR A 372 -7.26 -8.48 18.40
N GLY A 373 -7.17 -9.78 18.16
CA GLY A 373 -7.31 -10.39 16.85
C GLY A 373 -6.17 -10.07 15.89
N ASN A 374 -6.37 -10.37 14.60
CA ASN A 374 -5.35 -10.24 13.56
C ASN A 374 -5.83 -9.50 12.30
N PHE A 375 -7.13 -9.24 12.15
CA PHE A 375 -7.67 -8.60 10.94
C PHE A 375 -7.85 -7.09 11.14
N SER A 376 -6.76 -6.44 11.47
CA SER A 376 -6.67 -5.05 11.96
C SER A 376 -7.36 -4.01 11.07
N ILE A 377 -7.50 -4.24 9.75
CA ILE A 377 -8.14 -3.28 8.85
C ILE A 377 -9.60 -2.97 9.20
N TRP A 378 -10.26 -3.81 9.98
CA TRP A 378 -11.63 -3.62 10.45
C TRP A 378 -11.71 -3.06 11.88
N HIS A 379 -10.57 -2.95 12.58
CA HIS A 379 -10.48 -2.46 13.94
C HIS A 379 -10.15 -0.97 13.95
N LYS A 380 -11.05 -0.14 14.44
CA LYS A 380 -10.91 1.33 14.48
C LYS A 380 -9.83 1.83 15.43
N ASP A 381 -9.32 0.97 16.30
CA ASP A 381 -8.24 1.23 17.25
C ASP A 381 -6.88 0.72 16.75
N ALA A 382 -6.82 0.28 15.50
CA ALA A 382 -5.59 -0.28 14.95
C ALA A 382 -4.64 0.84 14.51
N ASP A 383 -3.48 0.90 15.16
CA ASP A 383 -2.42 1.87 14.97
C ASP A 383 -1.17 1.23 14.38
N LEU A 384 -0.41 1.98 13.59
CA LEU A 384 0.96 1.61 13.23
C LEU A 384 1.91 1.88 14.40
N ARG A 385 2.79 0.92 14.65
CA ARG A 385 3.89 1.02 15.62
C ARG A 385 5.18 0.54 14.99
N MET A 386 6.30 1.08 15.46
CA MET A 386 7.61 0.74 14.93
C MET A 386 8.58 0.35 16.05
N LEU A 387 9.37 -0.67 15.78
CA LEU A 387 10.44 -1.15 16.65
C LEU A 387 11.80 -0.92 15.96
N CYS A 388 12.75 -0.32 16.65
CA CYS A 388 14.14 -0.33 16.24
C CYS A 388 14.73 -1.70 16.57
N LEU A 389 15.15 -2.48 15.56
CA LEU A 389 15.63 -3.86 15.75
C LEU A 389 17.00 -3.91 16.41
N GLU A 390 17.83 -2.89 16.23
CA GLU A 390 19.16 -2.81 16.86
C GLU A 390 19.07 -2.63 18.37
N THR A 391 18.18 -1.77 18.83
CA THR A 391 18.05 -1.41 20.26
C THR A 391 16.92 -2.15 20.98
N ALA A 392 16.05 -2.81 20.23
CA ALA A 392 14.78 -3.39 20.69
C ALA A 392 13.86 -2.36 21.41
N GLN A 393 13.98 -1.07 21.03
CA GLN A 393 13.17 0.01 21.60
C GLN A 393 12.11 0.50 20.60
N PRO A 394 10.92 0.90 21.08
CA PRO A 394 9.93 1.55 20.24
C PRO A 394 10.48 2.85 19.63
N ALA A 395 10.19 3.09 18.35
CA ALA A 395 10.38 4.39 17.70
C ALA A 395 9.02 5.12 17.62
N ASP A 396 9.04 6.44 17.75
CA ASP A 396 7.81 7.24 17.69
C ASP A 396 7.34 7.43 16.25
N VAL A 397 6.22 6.80 15.94
CA VAL A 397 5.50 6.94 14.67
C VAL A 397 4.05 7.40 14.88
N SER A 398 3.78 8.05 16.01
CA SER A 398 2.43 8.53 16.37
C SER A 398 1.83 9.47 15.32
N ALA A 399 2.67 10.20 14.56
CA ALA A 399 2.23 11.05 13.47
C ALA A 399 1.53 10.29 12.33
N LEU A 400 1.78 8.97 12.18
CA LEU A 400 1.12 8.14 11.17
C LEU A 400 -0.34 7.86 11.52
N ASN A 401 -0.70 7.89 12.81
CA ASN A 401 -1.95 7.37 13.34
C ASN A 401 -3.06 8.43 13.41
N SER A 402 -4.29 7.95 13.42
CA SER A 402 -5.52 8.75 13.46
C SER A 402 -6.54 8.13 14.42
N PRO A 403 -7.72 8.73 14.65
CA PRO A 403 -8.79 8.08 15.42
C PRO A 403 -9.46 6.87 14.75
N ASP A 404 -9.09 6.51 13.54
CA ASP A 404 -9.56 5.32 12.80
C ASP A 404 -8.36 4.44 12.42
N VAL A 405 -8.58 3.34 11.71
CA VAL A 405 -7.58 2.32 11.42
C VAL A 405 -6.42 2.81 10.55
N GLU A 406 -5.20 2.36 10.88
CA GLU A 406 -4.02 2.32 10.03
C GLU A 406 -3.51 0.87 9.92
N SER A 407 -3.44 0.34 8.68
CA SER A 407 -2.98 -1.04 8.45
C SER A 407 -2.47 -1.25 7.02
N TYR A 408 -2.14 -2.50 6.67
CA TYR A 408 -1.67 -2.88 5.33
C TYR A 408 -0.53 -2.00 4.82
N HIS A 409 0.47 -1.80 5.66
CA HIS A 409 1.63 -0.98 5.34
C HIS A 409 2.69 -1.76 4.57
N SER A 410 3.45 -1.04 3.74
CA SER A 410 4.67 -1.54 3.10
C SER A 410 5.72 -0.45 2.95
N TRP A 411 6.99 -0.86 2.89
CA TRP A 411 8.14 0.01 2.70
C TRP A 411 8.47 0.18 1.22
N SER A 412 8.94 1.35 0.84
CA SER A 412 9.63 1.57 -0.44
C SER A 412 10.98 0.83 -0.48
N SER A 413 11.49 0.58 -1.67
CA SER A 413 12.74 -0.18 -1.85
C SER A 413 13.96 0.48 -1.20
N ASN A 414 13.97 1.80 -1.06
CA ASN A 414 15.03 2.53 -0.37
C ASN A 414 14.82 2.64 1.16
N GLY A 415 13.71 2.14 1.69
CA GLY A 415 13.40 2.18 3.13
C GLY A 415 13.16 3.58 3.69
N ARG A 416 12.77 4.54 2.84
CA ARG A 416 12.52 5.94 3.25
C ARG A 416 11.05 6.35 3.15
N TRP A 417 10.23 5.55 2.50
CA TRP A 417 8.81 5.80 2.36
C TRP A 417 7.99 4.60 2.84
N VAL A 418 6.88 4.91 3.46
CA VAL A 418 5.86 3.94 3.83
C VAL A 418 4.55 4.32 3.19
N VAL A 419 3.87 3.35 2.59
CA VAL A 419 2.47 3.46 2.19
C VAL A 419 1.63 2.61 3.12
N PHE A 420 0.43 3.07 3.46
CA PHE A 420 -0.52 2.32 4.28
C PHE A 420 -1.96 2.66 3.95
N SER A 421 -2.86 1.76 4.32
CA SER A 421 -4.31 1.93 4.17
C SER A 421 -4.91 2.45 5.46
N THR A 422 -5.75 3.49 5.35
CA THR A 422 -6.44 4.08 6.51
C THR A 422 -7.89 4.46 6.16
N ARG A 423 -8.78 4.55 7.15
CA ARG A 423 -10.15 5.02 7.02
C ARG A 423 -10.38 6.40 7.63
N ARG A 424 -9.32 7.14 7.91
CA ARG A 424 -9.34 8.44 8.58
C ARG A 424 -10.26 9.48 7.96
N ASP A 425 -10.54 9.38 6.64
CA ASP A 425 -11.29 10.39 5.91
C ASP A 425 -12.81 10.29 6.16
N ASP A 426 -13.36 9.06 6.13
CA ASP A 426 -14.82 8.84 6.19
C ASP A 426 -15.25 7.67 7.11
N GLY A 427 -14.30 6.93 7.67
CA GLY A 427 -14.55 5.78 8.54
C GLY A 427 -15.11 4.54 7.81
N LEU A 428 -15.18 4.54 6.48
CA LEU A 428 -15.78 3.49 5.68
C LEU A 428 -14.82 2.92 4.63
N TYR A 429 -14.29 3.78 3.75
CA TYR A 429 -13.41 3.37 2.67
C TYR A 429 -11.95 3.50 3.09
N THR A 430 -11.13 2.50 2.79
CA THR A 430 -9.69 2.65 2.95
C THR A 430 -9.11 3.51 1.84
N ARG A 431 -8.29 4.50 2.23
CA ARG A 431 -7.51 5.37 1.36
C ARG A 431 -6.03 5.14 1.59
N LEU A 432 -5.21 5.45 0.60
CA LEU A 432 -3.76 5.29 0.70
C LEU A 432 -3.10 6.59 1.14
N TYR A 433 -2.21 6.46 2.11
CA TYR A 433 -1.40 7.54 2.61
C TYR A 433 0.09 7.18 2.52
N LEU A 434 0.91 8.18 2.24
CA LEU A 434 2.35 8.09 2.14
C LEU A 434 2.99 8.86 3.29
N ALA A 435 4.04 8.31 3.90
CA ALA A 435 4.83 9.02 4.89
C ALA A 435 6.33 8.82 4.64
N HIS A 436 7.12 9.86 4.88
CA HIS A 436 8.56 9.78 4.89
C HIS A 436 9.04 9.32 6.26
N ILE A 437 10.00 8.40 6.27
CA ILE A 437 10.72 7.97 7.47
C ILE A 437 12.21 8.17 7.21
N ASP A 438 12.83 9.03 7.98
CA ASP A 438 14.24 9.34 7.82
C ASP A 438 15.17 8.21 8.31
N ALA A 439 16.48 8.42 8.16
CA ALA A 439 17.48 7.43 8.56
C ALA A 439 17.49 7.16 10.08
N ASP A 440 16.98 8.07 10.88
CA ASP A 440 16.94 7.93 12.34
C ASP A 440 15.59 7.39 12.85
N GLY A 441 14.64 7.15 11.93
CA GLY A 441 13.33 6.59 12.22
C GLY A 441 12.26 7.63 12.55
N HIS A 442 12.51 8.94 12.35
CA HIS A 442 11.49 9.96 12.52
C HIS A 442 10.54 9.95 11.32
N CYS A 443 9.24 9.98 11.60
CA CYS A 443 8.23 9.99 10.55
C CYS A 443 7.62 11.37 10.34
N SER A 444 7.32 11.69 9.08
CA SER A 444 6.58 12.91 8.71
C SER A 444 5.07 12.72 8.89
N LYS A 445 4.32 13.84 8.90
CA LYS A 445 2.86 13.81 8.72
C LYS A 445 2.53 13.06 7.42
N PRO A 446 1.61 12.09 7.44
CA PRO A 446 1.23 11.36 6.23
C PRO A 446 0.53 12.27 5.21
N ALA A 447 0.91 12.14 3.96
CA ALA A 447 0.25 12.76 2.83
C ALA A 447 -0.76 11.79 2.20
N PRO A 448 -2.01 12.20 1.91
CA PRO A 448 -2.89 11.39 1.09
C PRO A 448 -2.26 11.16 -0.29
N LEU A 449 -2.50 9.99 -0.88
CA LEU A 449 -1.97 9.68 -2.22
C LEU A 449 -2.52 10.69 -3.23
N PRO A 450 -1.68 11.49 -3.93
CA PRO A 450 -2.16 12.50 -4.86
C PRO A 450 -2.97 11.90 -5.99
N GLN A 451 -4.11 12.50 -6.31
CA GLN A 451 -5.02 12.07 -7.37
C GLN A 451 -5.04 13.07 -8.55
N ALA A 452 -5.37 12.59 -9.74
CA ALA A 452 -5.55 13.44 -10.91
C ALA A 452 -6.71 14.45 -10.76
N ASP A 453 -7.69 14.13 -9.93
CA ASP A 453 -8.82 14.98 -9.54
C ASP A 453 -8.85 15.08 -8.00
N ALA A 454 -8.86 16.30 -7.46
CA ALA A 454 -8.94 16.55 -6.01
C ALA A 454 -10.16 15.89 -5.33
N PHE A 455 -11.22 15.64 -6.08
CA PHE A 455 -12.45 15.01 -5.59
C PHE A 455 -12.53 13.49 -5.86
N HIS A 456 -11.45 12.88 -6.37
CA HIS A 456 -11.44 11.46 -6.74
C HIS A 456 -11.90 10.57 -5.59
N ASP A 457 -11.24 10.68 -4.44
CA ASP A 457 -11.48 9.81 -3.28
C ASP A 457 -12.87 10.02 -2.65
N LEU A 458 -13.46 11.20 -2.80
CA LEU A 458 -14.85 11.47 -2.39
C LEU A 458 -15.88 10.75 -3.26
N ARG A 459 -15.53 10.41 -4.50
CA ARG A 459 -16.42 9.73 -5.47
C ARG A 459 -16.14 8.24 -5.59
N LEU A 460 -14.96 7.79 -5.19
CA LEU A 460 -14.56 6.39 -5.31
C LEU A 460 -15.27 5.55 -4.25
N MET A 461 -16.20 4.70 -4.67
CA MET A 461 -16.93 3.76 -3.82
C MET A 461 -16.21 2.41 -3.69
N LYS A 462 -14.90 2.40 -3.72
CA LYS A 462 -14.04 1.22 -3.50
C LYS A 462 -12.96 1.55 -2.48
N SER A 463 -12.46 0.51 -1.83
CA SER A 463 -11.37 0.55 -0.87
C SER A 463 -10.07 0.09 -1.52
N TYR A 464 -8.97 0.74 -1.16
CA TYR A 464 -7.62 0.32 -1.50
C TYR A 464 -7.10 -0.65 -0.44
N ASN A 465 -6.60 -1.82 -0.84
CA ASN A 465 -6.06 -2.82 0.08
C ASN A 465 -4.69 -3.32 -0.35
N ILE A 466 -3.84 -3.57 0.64
CA ILE A 466 -2.53 -4.21 0.49
C ILE A 466 -1.70 -3.48 -0.57
N PRO A 467 -1.33 -2.21 -0.33
CA PRO A 467 -0.45 -1.50 -1.25
C PRO A 467 0.98 -2.03 -1.18
N GLU A 468 1.62 -2.23 -2.33
CA GLU A 468 3.04 -2.59 -2.43
C GLU A 468 3.75 -1.72 -3.46
N PHE A 469 4.95 -1.26 -3.11
CA PHE A 469 5.82 -0.55 -4.05
C PHE A 469 6.49 -1.50 -5.02
N VAL A 470 6.67 -1.05 -6.27
CA VAL A 470 7.31 -1.83 -7.34
C VAL A 470 8.19 -0.90 -8.18
N GLN A 471 9.37 -1.39 -8.56
CA GLN A 471 10.38 -0.62 -9.30
C GLN A 471 10.08 -0.44 -10.79
N GLY A 472 8.92 -0.86 -11.27
CA GLY A 472 8.51 -0.70 -12.66
C GLY A 472 7.11 -1.20 -12.94
N SER A 473 6.64 -1.02 -14.16
CA SER A 473 5.30 -1.43 -14.57
C SER A 473 5.15 -2.94 -14.61
N VAL A 474 4.03 -3.43 -14.09
CA VAL A 474 3.66 -4.84 -14.04
C VAL A 474 2.90 -5.22 -15.30
N SER A 475 3.41 -6.17 -16.05
CA SER A 475 2.78 -6.69 -17.30
C SER A 475 2.26 -8.12 -17.17
N ALA A 476 2.14 -8.63 -15.96
CA ALA A 476 1.82 -10.03 -15.64
C ALA A 476 0.38 -10.46 -16.02
N GLY A 477 -0.55 -9.52 -16.09
CA GLY A 477 -2.00 -9.80 -16.21
C GLY A 477 -2.37 -10.79 -17.32
N PRO A 478 -2.01 -10.55 -18.59
CA PRO A 478 -2.35 -11.47 -19.68
C PRO A 478 -1.78 -12.88 -19.52
N SER A 479 -0.56 -13.01 -18.94
CA SER A 479 0.07 -14.30 -18.69
C SER A 479 -0.64 -15.06 -17.57
N ILE A 480 -1.06 -14.37 -16.50
CA ILE A 480 -1.83 -14.95 -15.40
C ILE A 480 -3.22 -15.36 -15.88
N GLU A 481 -3.91 -14.51 -16.64
CA GLU A 481 -5.21 -14.83 -17.26
C GLU A 481 -5.09 -16.09 -18.15
N GLY A 482 -4.08 -16.13 -19.03
CA GLY A 482 -3.82 -17.29 -19.88
C GLY A 482 -3.57 -18.56 -19.09
N ALA A 483 -2.74 -18.52 -18.06
CA ALA A 483 -2.47 -19.65 -17.17
C ALA A 483 -3.73 -20.10 -16.42
N ALA A 484 -4.56 -19.16 -15.96
CA ALA A 484 -5.80 -19.46 -15.26
C ALA A 484 -6.77 -20.28 -16.10
N HIS A 485 -6.86 -20.02 -17.41
CA HIS A 485 -7.76 -20.73 -18.31
C HIS A 485 -7.18 -21.99 -18.93
N THR A 486 -5.87 -22.21 -18.90
CA THR A 486 -5.22 -23.31 -19.62
C THR A 486 -4.51 -24.34 -18.74
N GLN A 487 -4.07 -23.94 -17.53
CA GLN A 487 -3.30 -24.82 -16.64
C GLN A 487 -4.19 -25.55 -15.62
N THR A 488 -3.90 -26.82 -15.38
CA THR A 488 -4.59 -27.64 -14.35
C THR A 488 -4.08 -27.37 -12.93
N GLY A 489 -2.98 -26.66 -12.78
CA GLY A 489 -2.33 -26.45 -11.50
C GLY A 489 -1.41 -27.59 -11.05
N ILE A 490 -0.33 -27.21 -10.40
CA ILE A 490 0.68 -28.12 -9.82
C ILE A 490 0.28 -28.36 -8.36
N ASP A 491 0.11 -29.63 -7.98
CA ASP A 491 -0.15 -29.99 -6.59
C ASP A 491 1.14 -29.88 -5.77
N LEU A 492 1.08 -29.13 -4.68
CA LEU A 492 2.21 -29.03 -3.76
C LEU A 492 2.28 -30.27 -2.86
N LYS A 493 3.50 -30.64 -2.47
CA LYS A 493 3.76 -31.69 -1.49
C LYS A 493 4.30 -31.10 -0.20
N PHE A 494 4.00 -31.73 0.93
CA PHE A 494 4.57 -31.35 2.22
C PHE A 494 5.81 -32.20 2.49
N ALA A 495 6.96 -31.57 2.79
CA ALA A 495 8.19 -32.26 3.08
C ALA A 495 8.08 -33.04 4.41
N GLY A 496 8.31 -34.33 4.36
CA GLY A 496 8.13 -35.24 5.50
C GLY A 496 6.69 -35.75 5.69
N GLY A 497 5.78 -35.39 4.80
CA GLY A 497 4.43 -36.00 4.70
C GLY A 497 4.54 -37.47 4.24
N VAL A 498 3.60 -38.29 4.68
CA VAL A 498 3.47 -39.67 4.22
C VAL A 498 3.01 -39.59 2.76
N GLU A 499 3.72 -40.24 1.84
CA GLU A 499 3.19 -40.40 0.47
C GLU A 499 1.85 -41.15 0.56
N PRO A 500 0.82 -40.71 -0.20
CA PRO A 500 -0.51 -41.29 -0.16
C PRO A 500 -0.55 -42.75 -0.62
#